data_3fda779d89a89e6075b08937c38474ff
#
_entry.id   3fda779d89a89e6075b08937c38474ff
#
_cell.length_a   1.000
_cell.length_b   1.000
_cell.length_c   1.000
_cell.angle_alpha   90.00
_cell.angle_beta   90.00
_cell.angle_gamma   90.00
#
_symmetry.space_group_name_H-M   'P 1'
#
loop_
_entity.id
_entity.type
_entity.pdbx_description
1 polymer ?
#
loop_
_entity_poly.entity_id
_entity_poly.type
_entity_poly.pdbx_seq_one_letter_code
_entity_poly.pdbx_strand_id
1 'polypeptide(L)'
;VPIKTVNTIPGGKPKIVFLLTVFQYDKLIVYSLLYFVVTLFMLMFYRVYCQRHFFETHYKPRLYDRNVFKEISVFSGWSLLNSSGIAFIGQGVLLLLNMFFAPAVVSARAISLQVNGLAMQFSNNFKAAANPQIVKRYANNEEDSAKSLVLKTAKYSCFLMWFLALPICLLASPLLHVWLKIVPPYAVSFIQFVAIQSLFSTLQSSLFMAFYAKGRLKINTIFTTLIYF
;
A
#
# COMPACT_ATOMS: atom_id res chain seq x y z
N VAL A 1 30.44 16.05 -18.60
CA VAL A 1 30.82 14.90 -17.79
C VAL A 1 30.06 13.72 -18.35
N PRO A 2 30.71 12.70 -18.98
CA PRO A 2 30.01 11.59 -19.57
C PRO A 2 29.47 10.66 -18.48
N ILE A 3 28.16 10.46 -18.47
CA ILE A 3 27.47 9.48 -17.63
C ILE A 3 27.91 8.08 -18.09
N LYS A 4 28.77 7.45 -17.29
CA LYS A 4 29.12 6.04 -17.47
C LYS A 4 27.88 5.20 -17.29
N THR A 5 27.57 4.44 -18.32
CA THR A 5 26.53 3.42 -18.40
C THR A 5 26.59 2.48 -17.19
N VAL A 6 25.53 2.48 -16.39
CA VAL A 6 25.32 1.45 -15.38
C VAL A 6 24.97 0.15 -16.10
N ASN A 7 25.97 -0.71 -16.25
CA ASN A 7 25.79 -2.07 -16.75
C ASN A 7 25.26 -2.99 -15.63
N THR A 8 24.22 -3.71 -16.02
CA THR A 8 23.80 -5.02 -15.56
C THR A 8 23.26 -5.19 -14.14
N ILE A 9 21.94 -5.28 -14.09
CA ILE A 9 21.23 -6.12 -13.11
C ILE A 9 20.90 -7.44 -13.85
N PRO A 10 21.48 -8.59 -13.48
CA PRO A 10 21.11 -9.86 -14.05
C PRO A 10 19.85 -10.40 -13.36
N GLY A 11 18.83 -10.61 -14.11
CA GLY A 11 17.69 -11.40 -13.67
C GLY A 11 16.35 -10.68 -13.63
N GLY A 12 15.69 -10.53 -14.77
CA GLY A 12 14.28 -10.23 -14.80
C GLY A 12 13.85 -9.24 -15.89
N LYS A 13 13.33 -9.76 -16.96
CA LYS A 13 12.63 -9.13 -18.10
C LYS A 13 13.47 -8.64 -19.26
N PRO A 14 14.09 -9.55 -20.02
CA PRO A 14 14.88 -9.20 -21.22
C PRO A 14 14.04 -8.51 -22.32
N LYS A 15 12.73 -8.71 -22.34
CA LYS A 15 11.85 -8.15 -23.38
C LYS A 15 11.64 -6.63 -23.29
N ILE A 16 11.54 -6.07 -22.07
CA ILE A 16 11.36 -4.62 -21.87
C ILE A 16 12.68 -3.89 -22.09
N VAL A 17 13.78 -4.45 -21.62
CA VAL A 17 15.14 -3.90 -21.84
C VAL A 17 15.51 -3.91 -23.31
N PHE A 18 15.19 -4.97 -24.05
CA PHE A 18 15.43 -5.06 -25.50
C PHE A 18 14.64 -4.00 -26.27
N LEU A 19 13.36 -3.75 -25.91
CA LEU A 19 12.54 -2.72 -26.53
C LEU A 19 13.08 -1.30 -26.27
N LEU A 20 13.63 -1.05 -25.08
CA LEU A 20 14.24 0.22 -24.70
C LEU A 20 15.59 0.51 -25.40
N THR A 21 16.28 -0.53 -25.89
CA THR A 21 17.54 -0.37 -26.62
C THR A 21 17.35 -0.10 -28.11
N VAL A 22 16.20 -0.48 -28.67
CA VAL A 22 15.89 -0.33 -30.11
C VAL A 22 15.39 1.09 -30.46
N PHE A 23 14.81 1.82 -29.50
CA PHE A 23 14.32 3.17 -29.72
C PHE A 23 15.36 4.24 -29.33
N GLN A 24 15.77 5.07 -30.28
CA GLN A 24 16.69 6.21 -30.09
C GLN A 24 16.04 7.41 -29.37
N TYR A 25 14.78 7.31 -28.95
CA TYR A 25 14.06 8.35 -28.21
C TYR A 25 14.38 8.29 -26.70
N ASP A 26 14.09 9.36 -25.99
CA ASP A 26 14.25 9.44 -24.54
C ASP A 26 13.62 8.22 -23.85
N LYS A 27 14.46 7.41 -23.21
CA LYS A 27 14.10 6.12 -22.59
C LYS A 27 12.96 6.27 -21.59
N LEU A 28 12.83 7.43 -20.94
CA LEU A 28 11.77 7.74 -20.00
C LEU A 28 10.41 7.90 -20.68
N ILE A 29 10.38 8.54 -21.86
CA ILE A 29 9.13 8.73 -22.62
C ILE A 29 8.63 7.38 -23.13
N VAL A 30 9.53 6.57 -23.70
CA VAL A 30 9.18 5.22 -24.19
C VAL A 30 8.67 4.33 -23.06
N TYR A 31 9.33 4.35 -21.89
CA TYR A 31 8.88 3.63 -20.72
C TYR A 31 7.49 4.06 -20.24
N SER A 32 7.26 5.35 -20.15
CA SER A 32 5.98 5.92 -19.73
C SER A 32 4.84 5.55 -20.68
N LEU A 33 5.11 5.60 -21.98
CA LEU A 33 4.14 5.26 -23.03
C LEU A 33 3.82 3.77 -23.03
N LEU A 34 4.82 2.90 -22.87
CA LEU A 34 4.62 1.46 -22.72
C LEU A 34 3.81 1.12 -21.47
N TYR A 35 4.13 1.75 -20.35
CA TYR A 35 3.39 1.58 -19.11
C TYR A 35 1.93 2.01 -19.26
N PHE A 36 1.68 3.15 -19.91
CA PHE A 36 0.34 3.63 -20.23
C PHE A 36 -0.43 2.64 -21.10
N VAL A 37 0.16 2.15 -22.20
CA VAL A 37 -0.46 1.19 -23.13
C VAL A 37 -0.81 -0.12 -22.41
N VAL A 38 0.11 -0.65 -21.59
CA VAL A 38 -0.14 -1.90 -20.82
C VAL A 38 -1.29 -1.69 -19.82
N THR A 39 -1.31 -0.56 -19.13
CA THR A 39 -2.36 -0.24 -18.17
C THR A 39 -3.72 -0.09 -18.86
N LEU A 40 -3.75 0.57 -20.01
CA LEU A 40 -4.96 0.77 -20.80
C LEU A 40 -5.48 -0.56 -21.37
N PHE A 41 -4.58 -1.43 -21.84
CA PHE A 41 -4.93 -2.77 -22.29
C PHE A 41 -5.53 -3.62 -21.17
N MET A 42 -4.92 -3.61 -19.97
CA MET A 42 -5.45 -4.29 -18.80
C MET A 42 -6.84 -3.78 -18.42
N LEU A 43 -7.02 -2.46 -18.41
CA LEU A 43 -8.32 -1.84 -18.10
C LEU A 43 -9.39 -2.25 -19.13
N MET A 44 -9.07 -2.22 -20.42
CA MET A 44 -9.97 -2.68 -21.49
C MET A 44 -10.32 -4.16 -21.34
N PHE A 45 -9.31 -5.00 -21.09
CA PHE A 45 -9.50 -6.43 -20.89
C PHE A 45 -10.45 -6.72 -19.72
N TYR A 46 -10.20 -6.10 -18.55
CA TYR A 46 -11.09 -6.25 -17.39
C TYR A 46 -12.51 -5.75 -17.68
N ARG A 47 -12.64 -4.61 -18.34
CA ARG A 47 -13.95 -4.06 -18.70
C ARG A 47 -14.75 -5.02 -19.58
N VAL A 48 -14.14 -5.52 -20.65
CA VAL A 48 -14.78 -6.46 -21.58
C VAL A 48 -15.12 -7.78 -20.88
N TYR A 49 -14.18 -8.30 -20.08
CA TYR A 49 -14.41 -9.52 -19.32
C TYR A 49 -15.56 -9.38 -18.32
N CYS A 50 -15.57 -8.31 -17.52
CA CYS A 50 -16.66 -8.07 -16.57
C CYS A 50 -18.01 -7.88 -17.26
N GLN A 51 -18.07 -7.10 -18.34
CA GLN A 51 -19.32 -6.90 -19.09
C GLN A 51 -19.87 -8.20 -19.69
N ARG A 52 -19.00 -9.14 -20.08
CA ARG A 52 -19.43 -10.42 -20.65
C ARG A 52 -19.88 -11.46 -19.62
N HIS A 53 -19.26 -11.43 -18.41
CA HIS A 53 -19.50 -12.48 -17.40
C HIS A 53 -20.40 -12.04 -16.26
N PHE A 54 -20.58 -10.73 -16.03
CA PHE A 54 -21.37 -10.20 -14.91
C PHE A 54 -22.44 -9.25 -15.42
N PHE A 55 -23.69 -9.70 -15.37
CA PHE A 55 -24.85 -8.90 -15.79
C PHE A 55 -25.01 -7.62 -14.94
N GLU A 56 -24.57 -7.65 -13.70
CA GLU A 56 -24.64 -6.54 -12.74
C GLU A 56 -23.75 -5.35 -13.13
N THR A 57 -22.73 -5.56 -13.97
CA THR A 57 -21.78 -4.52 -14.38
C THR A 57 -22.29 -3.65 -15.55
N HIS A 58 -23.50 -3.95 -16.06
CA HIS A 58 -24.09 -3.12 -17.10
C HIS A 58 -24.54 -1.78 -16.53
N TYR A 59 -23.98 -0.71 -17.07
CA TYR A 59 -24.34 0.67 -16.68
C TYR A 59 -25.79 0.96 -17.09
N LYS A 60 -26.67 1.10 -16.10
CA LYS A 60 -28.08 1.47 -16.28
C LYS A 60 -28.34 2.83 -15.61
N PRO A 61 -28.25 3.95 -16.33
CA PRO A 61 -28.42 5.30 -15.76
C PRO A 61 -29.82 5.50 -15.13
N ARG A 62 -30.78 4.67 -15.49
CA ARG A 62 -32.17 4.72 -14.99
C ARG A 62 -32.33 4.26 -13.53
N LEU A 63 -31.28 3.63 -12.95
CA LEU A 63 -31.28 3.15 -11.56
C LEU A 63 -30.65 4.15 -10.58
N TYR A 64 -30.53 5.42 -10.99
CA TYR A 64 -30.01 6.46 -10.11
C TYR A 64 -31.00 6.73 -8.97
N ASP A 65 -30.58 6.39 -7.73
CA ASP A 65 -31.28 6.75 -6.50
C ASP A 65 -30.47 7.82 -5.77
N ARG A 66 -31.12 8.97 -5.55
CA ARG A 66 -30.49 10.13 -4.88
C ARG A 66 -30.09 9.83 -3.44
N ASN A 67 -30.84 8.98 -2.75
CA ASN A 67 -30.55 8.64 -1.35
C ASN A 67 -29.31 7.76 -1.25
N VAL A 68 -29.24 6.73 -2.08
CA VAL A 68 -28.09 5.85 -2.20
C VAL A 68 -26.85 6.62 -2.63
N PHE A 69 -26.99 7.52 -3.60
CA PHE A 69 -25.88 8.38 -4.03
C PHE A 69 -25.38 9.28 -2.91
N LYS A 70 -26.28 9.88 -2.11
CA LYS A 70 -25.91 10.71 -0.97
C LYS A 70 -25.15 9.90 0.09
N GLU A 71 -25.62 8.70 0.42
CA GLU A 71 -25.00 7.81 1.38
C GLU A 71 -23.59 7.39 0.93
N ILE A 72 -23.44 6.98 -0.32
CA ILE A 72 -22.14 6.64 -0.91
C ILE A 72 -21.21 7.86 -0.92
N SER A 73 -21.72 9.05 -1.24
CA SER A 73 -20.91 10.28 -1.29
C SER A 73 -20.40 10.68 0.09
N VAL A 74 -21.24 10.57 1.13
CA VAL A 74 -20.85 10.84 2.52
C VAL A 74 -19.80 9.83 2.99
N PHE A 75 -20.02 8.55 2.74
CA PHE A 75 -19.05 7.50 3.07
C PHE A 75 -17.71 7.71 2.35
N SER A 76 -17.76 7.98 1.04
CA SER A 76 -16.58 8.24 0.22
C SER A 76 -15.85 9.51 0.67
N GLY A 77 -16.57 10.56 1.04
CA GLY A 77 -15.99 11.79 1.59
C GLY A 77 -15.19 11.55 2.86
N TRP A 78 -15.73 10.82 3.82
CA TRP A 78 -15.02 10.45 5.06
C TRP A 78 -13.82 9.53 4.76
N SER A 79 -13.96 8.60 3.84
CA SER A 79 -12.87 7.71 3.42
C SER A 79 -11.74 8.49 2.75
N LEU A 80 -12.08 9.45 1.91
CA LEU A 80 -11.12 10.32 1.22
C LEU A 80 -10.37 11.22 2.21
N LEU A 81 -11.06 11.83 3.18
CA LEU A 81 -10.43 12.62 4.23
C LEU A 81 -9.44 11.78 5.05
N ASN A 82 -9.83 10.58 5.46
CA ASN A 82 -8.95 9.68 6.20
C ASN A 82 -7.71 9.30 5.38
N SER A 83 -7.88 8.93 4.12
CA SER A 83 -6.78 8.54 3.23
C SER A 83 -5.85 9.71 2.92
N SER A 84 -6.42 10.90 2.71
CA SER A 84 -5.66 12.14 2.51
C SER A 84 -4.83 12.49 3.74
N GLY A 85 -5.40 12.40 4.94
CA GLY A 85 -4.68 12.63 6.18
C GLY A 85 -3.44 11.74 6.32
N ILE A 86 -3.60 10.44 6.09
CA ILE A 86 -2.49 9.48 6.13
C ILE A 86 -1.42 9.80 5.06
N ALA A 87 -1.85 10.17 3.85
CA ALA A 87 -0.94 10.54 2.77
C ALA A 87 -0.18 11.84 3.10
N PHE A 88 -0.84 12.85 3.63
CA PHE A 88 -0.21 14.11 4.05
C PHE A 88 0.84 13.90 5.14
N ILE A 89 0.57 13.05 6.11
CA ILE A 89 1.56 12.73 7.15
C ILE A 89 2.77 12.02 6.55
N GLY A 90 2.56 11.01 5.73
CA GLY A 90 3.65 10.28 5.08
C GLY A 90 4.54 11.18 4.21
N GLN A 91 3.94 12.00 3.36
CA GLN A 91 4.64 12.94 2.48
C GLN A 91 5.17 14.16 3.25
N GLY A 92 4.45 14.64 4.26
CA GLY A 92 4.88 15.74 5.12
C GLY A 92 6.18 15.43 5.86
N VAL A 93 6.26 14.24 6.47
CA VAL A 93 7.50 13.79 7.11
C VAL A 93 8.66 13.73 6.12
N LEU A 94 8.41 13.25 4.89
CA LEU A 94 9.43 13.21 3.85
C LEU A 94 9.90 14.61 3.44
N LEU A 95 8.96 15.57 3.31
CA LEU A 95 9.28 16.96 3.01
C LEU A 95 10.10 17.60 4.13
N LEU A 96 9.72 17.42 5.40
CA LEU A 96 10.46 17.91 6.55
C LEU A 96 11.88 17.33 6.60
N LEU A 97 12.01 16.02 6.35
CA LEU A 97 13.35 15.42 6.28
C LEU A 97 14.21 16.00 5.16
N ASN A 98 13.62 16.30 3.99
CA ASN A 98 14.35 16.93 2.89
C ASN A 98 14.74 18.39 3.18
N MET A 99 13.97 19.12 4.00
CA MET A 99 14.25 20.52 4.34
C MET A 99 15.31 20.67 5.43
N PHE A 100 15.31 19.78 6.42
CA PHE A 100 16.12 19.93 7.64
C PHE A 100 17.30 18.96 7.74
N PHE A 101 17.33 17.90 6.94
CA PHE A 101 18.35 16.86 7.05
C PHE A 101 19.08 16.61 5.72
N ALA A 102 20.30 16.06 5.84
CA ALA A 102 21.10 15.72 4.67
C ALA A 102 20.43 14.62 3.80
N PRO A 103 20.67 14.59 2.48
CA PRO A 103 20.11 13.58 1.56
C PRO A 103 20.37 12.14 1.98
N ALA A 104 21.42 11.88 2.76
CA ALA A 104 21.73 10.56 3.30
C ALA A 104 20.65 10.06 4.28
N VAL A 105 20.06 10.94 5.10
CA VAL A 105 18.97 10.60 6.03
C VAL A 105 17.69 10.30 5.27
N VAL A 106 17.40 11.10 4.25
CA VAL A 106 16.23 10.90 3.37
C VAL A 106 16.32 9.56 2.64
N SER A 107 17.48 9.22 2.10
CA SER A 107 17.72 7.94 1.44
C SER A 107 17.58 6.76 2.42
N ALA A 108 18.12 6.90 3.65
CA ALA A 108 17.97 5.90 4.70
C ALA A 108 16.47 5.65 5.03
N ARG A 109 15.66 6.72 5.14
CA ARG A 109 14.22 6.63 5.35
C ARG A 109 13.52 5.94 4.18
N ALA A 110 13.86 6.31 2.94
CA ALA A 110 13.26 5.71 1.73
C ALA A 110 13.54 4.19 1.66
N ILE A 111 14.77 3.78 1.95
CA ILE A 111 15.17 2.36 2.00
C ILE A 111 14.40 1.61 3.09
N SER A 112 14.28 2.19 4.28
CA SER A 112 13.52 1.56 5.38
C SER A 112 12.05 1.35 5.02
N LEU A 113 11.43 2.30 4.33
CA LEU A 113 10.05 2.18 3.84
C LEU A 113 9.88 1.11 2.76
N GLN A 114 10.88 0.92 1.88
CA GLN A 114 10.85 -0.16 0.89
C GLN A 114 10.90 -1.55 1.55
N VAL A 115 11.83 -1.75 2.49
CA VAL A 115 11.94 -3.01 3.24
C VAL A 115 10.64 -3.31 4.00
N ASN A 116 10.12 -2.29 4.70
CA ASN A 116 8.86 -2.41 5.42
C ASN A 116 7.68 -2.70 4.50
N GLY A 117 7.61 -2.04 3.35
CA GLY A 117 6.56 -2.26 2.35
C GLY A 117 6.49 -3.71 1.89
N LEU A 118 7.64 -4.35 1.67
CA LEU A 118 7.71 -5.77 1.32
C LEU A 118 7.17 -6.65 2.46
N ALA A 119 7.58 -6.40 3.70
CA ALA A 119 7.09 -7.16 4.85
C ALA A 119 5.58 -6.97 5.08
N MET A 120 5.10 -5.72 4.98
CA MET A 120 3.67 -5.39 5.10
C MET A 120 2.81 -6.02 4.02
N GLN A 121 3.36 -6.28 2.83
CA GLN A 121 2.63 -6.95 1.74
C GLN A 121 2.11 -8.33 2.14
N PHE A 122 2.91 -9.11 2.86
CA PHE A 122 2.48 -10.42 3.35
C PHE A 122 1.29 -10.31 4.31
N SER A 123 1.37 -9.40 5.28
CA SER A 123 0.28 -9.14 6.21
C SER A 123 -0.98 -8.62 5.48
N ASN A 124 -0.82 -7.73 4.50
CA ASN A 124 -1.93 -7.19 3.73
C ASN A 124 -2.61 -8.26 2.86
N ASN A 125 -1.86 -9.17 2.24
CA ASN A 125 -2.42 -10.27 1.46
C ASN A 125 -3.24 -11.22 2.36
N PHE A 126 -2.76 -11.52 3.58
CA PHE A 126 -3.52 -12.29 4.55
C PHE A 126 -4.82 -11.59 4.95
N LYS A 127 -4.77 -10.30 5.26
CA LYS A 127 -5.96 -9.50 5.59
C LYS A 127 -6.93 -9.39 4.41
N ALA A 128 -6.44 -9.28 3.19
CA ALA A 128 -7.27 -9.21 1.99
C ALA A 128 -8.14 -10.47 1.81
N ALA A 129 -7.68 -11.65 2.24
CA ALA A 129 -8.48 -12.86 2.24
C ALA A 129 -9.56 -12.87 3.35
N ALA A 130 -9.29 -12.26 4.51
CA ALA A 130 -10.21 -12.22 5.65
C ALA A 130 -11.27 -11.10 5.54
N ASN A 131 -10.91 -9.97 4.96
CA ASN A 131 -11.76 -8.76 4.91
C ASN A 131 -13.16 -8.98 4.31
N PRO A 132 -13.35 -9.69 3.18
CA PRO A 132 -14.68 -9.95 2.64
C PRO A 132 -15.57 -10.74 3.59
N GLN A 133 -14.97 -11.68 4.34
CA GLN A 133 -15.69 -12.51 5.32
C GLN A 133 -16.17 -11.66 6.50
N ILE A 134 -15.34 -10.71 6.96
CA ILE A 134 -15.69 -9.76 8.03
C ILE A 134 -16.87 -8.91 7.59
N VAL A 135 -16.83 -8.32 6.38
CA VAL A 135 -17.91 -7.49 5.84
C VAL A 135 -19.20 -8.30 5.71
N LYS A 136 -19.13 -9.52 5.17
CA LYS A 136 -20.29 -10.40 5.02
C LYS A 136 -20.98 -10.71 6.35
N ARG A 137 -20.21 -11.01 7.41
CA ARG A 137 -20.78 -11.30 8.74
C ARG A 137 -21.45 -10.07 9.36
N TYR A 138 -20.84 -8.88 9.22
CA TYR A 138 -21.49 -7.66 9.68
C TYR A 138 -22.77 -7.34 8.90
N ALA A 139 -22.80 -7.57 7.57
CA ALA A 139 -23.99 -7.40 6.75
C ALA A 139 -25.13 -8.38 7.14
N ASN A 140 -24.78 -9.56 7.61
CA ASN A 140 -25.73 -10.56 8.09
C ASN A 140 -26.18 -10.34 9.57
N ASN A 141 -25.74 -9.26 10.22
CA ASN A 141 -25.98 -8.98 11.65
C ASN A 141 -25.35 -10.03 12.62
N GLU A 142 -24.36 -10.78 12.17
CA GLU A 142 -23.60 -11.75 12.98
C GLU A 142 -22.46 -11.05 13.72
N GLU A 143 -22.79 -10.08 14.62
CA GLU A 143 -21.79 -9.21 15.23
C GLU A 143 -20.69 -9.92 15.99
N ASP A 144 -21.05 -10.93 16.82
CA ASP A 144 -20.06 -11.61 17.65
C ASP A 144 -19.14 -12.52 16.84
N SER A 145 -19.67 -13.15 15.80
CA SER A 145 -18.89 -13.91 14.82
C SER A 145 -17.93 -12.99 14.05
N ALA A 146 -18.40 -11.79 13.64
CA ALA A 146 -17.59 -10.79 12.96
C ALA A 146 -16.47 -10.25 13.87
N LYS A 147 -16.76 -9.89 15.13
CA LYS A 147 -15.76 -9.47 16.14
C LYS A 147 -14.70 -10.54 16.37
N SER A 148 -15.12 -11.78 16.55
CA SER A 148 -14.19 -12.91 16.71
C SER A 148 -13.25 -13.05 15.51
N LEU A 149 -13.79 -12.91 14.29
CA LEU A 149 -12.98 -12.97 13.07
C LEU A 149 -12.00 -11.79 12.95
N VAL A 150 -12.42 -10.58 13.31
CA VAL A 150 -11.54 -9.40 13.35
C VAL A 150 -10.37 -9.61 14.30
N LEU A 151 -10.64 -10.10 15.54
CA LEU A 151 -9.61 -10.36 16.53
C LEU A 151 -8.66 -11.48 16.10
N LYS A 152 -9.17 -12.56 15.49
CA LYS A 152 -8.35 -13.62 14.91
C LYS A 152 -7.47 -13.09 13.79
N THR A 153 -8.04 -12.29 12.88
CA THR A 153 -7.28 -11.67 11.79
C THR A 153 -6.19 -10.73 12.32
N ALA A 154 -6.50 -9.92 13.33
CA ALA A 154 -5.53 -9.05 13.99
C ALA A 154 -4.38 -9.87 14.63
N LYS A 155 -4.73 -10.92 15.37
CA LYS A 155 -3.76 -11.81 16.04
C LYS A 155 -2.82 -12.47 15.02
N TYR A 156 -3.37 -13.13 14.00
CA TYR A 156 -2.56 -13.85 13.01
C TYR A 156 -1.74 -12.90 12.11
N SER A 157 -2.30 -11.75 11.71
CA SER A 157 -1.54 -10.73 10.99
C SER A 157 -0.38 -10.18 11.80
N CYS A 158 -0.59 -9.99 13.11
CA CYS A 158 0.45 -9.53 14.02
C CYS A 158 1.56 -10.57 14.18
N PHE A 159 1.21 -11.85 14.36
CA PHE A 159 2.20 -12.94 14.40
C PHE A 159 2.99 -13.06 13.10
N LEU A 160 2.30 -12.97 11.95
CA LEU A 160 2.97 -13.01 10.65
C LEU A 160 3.96 -11.85 10.51
N MET A 161 3.53 -10.65 10.90
CA MET A 161 4.39 -9.48 10.85
C MET A 161 5.54 -9.57 11.85
N TRP A 162 5.31 -10.11 13.07
CA TRP A 162 6.35 -10.33 14.06
C TRP A 162 7.41 -11.32 13.56
N PHE A 163 6.97 -12.41 12.92
CA PHE A 163 7.87 -13.40 12.30
C PHE A 163 8.77 -12.79 11.22
N LEU A 164 8.28 -11.78 10.48
CA LEU A 164 9.06 -11.07 9.47
C LEU A 164 9.90 -9.93 10.07
N ALA A 165 9.33 -9.19 11.01
CA ALA A 165 10.00 -8.03 11.62
C ALA A 165 11.21 -8.44 12.47
N LEU A 166 11.15 -9.57 13.17
CA LEU A 166 12.23 -10.05 14.02
C LEU A 166 13.53 -10.30 13.21
N PRO A 167 13.55 -11.12 12.15
CA PRO A 167 14.76 -11.31 11.35
C PRO A 167 15.18 -10.01 10.64
N ILE A 168 14.24 -9.16 10.20
CA ILE A 168 14.57 -7.86 9.61
C ILE A 168 15.31 -6.99 10.63
N CYS A 169 14.87 -6.93 11.88
CA CYS A 169 15.54 -6.17 12.93
C CYS A 169 16.92 -6.72 13.27
N LEU A 170 17.05 -8.05 13.39
CA LEU A 170 18.31 -8.69 13.79
C LEU A 170 19.34 -8.68 12.66
N LEU A 171 18.91 -8.89 11.43
CA LEU A 171 19.77 -9.02 10.26
C LEU A 171 19.75 -7.75 9.38
N ALA A 172 19.31 -6.60 9.91
CA ALA A 172 19.20 -5.35 9.14
C ALA A 172 20.53 -4.95 8.50
N SER A 173 21.65 -5.05 9.22
CA SER A 173 22.98 -4.71 8.70
C SER A 173 23.43 -5.65 7.57
N PRO A 174 23.51 -6.98 7.75
CA PRO A 174 23.89 -7.87 6.65
C PRO A 174 22.90 -7.82 5.48
N LEU A 175 21.60 -7.68 5.73
CA LEU A 175 20.60 -7.53 4.68
C LEU A 175 20.87 -6.32 3.79
N LEU A 176 21.19 -5.17 4.40
CA LEU A 176 21.51 -3.96 3.65
C LEU A 176 22.82 -4.07 2.88
N HIS A 177 23.86 -4.70 3.44
CA HIS A 177 25.13 -4.89 2.75
C HIS A 177 25.03 -5.83 1.55
N VAL A 178 24.17 -6.84 1.62
CA VAL A 178 23.89 -7.72 0.46
C VAL A 178 23.10 -7.00 -0.63
N TRP A 179 22.18 -6.13 -0.24
CA TRP A 179 21.31 -5.44 -1.19
C TRP A 179 21.90 -4.17 -1.79
N LEU A 180 22.62 -3.38 -0.97
CA LEU A 180 23.16 -2.08 -1.35
C LEU A 180 24.67 -2.12 -1.38
N LYS A 181 25.29 -1.61 -2.45
CA LYS A 181 26.75 -1.45 -2.53
C LYS A 181 27.27 -0.44 -1.49
N ILE A 182 26.49 0.61 -1.24
CA ILE A 182 26.80 1.66 -0.26
C ILE A 182 25.58 1.79 0.64
N VAL A 183 25.75 1.49 1.92
CA VAL A 183 24.70 1.60 2.94
C VAL A 183 24.70 3.03 3.49
N PRO A 184 23.60 3.79 3.37
CA PRO A 184 23.52 5.12 3.95
C PRO A 184 23.63 5.07 5.48
N PRO A 185 24.24 6.09 6.11
CA PRO A 185 24.25 6.20 7.56
C PRO A 185 22.81 6.23 8.10
N TYR A 186 22.60 5.65 9.27
CA TYR A 186 21.30 5.51 9.94
C TYR A 186 20.29 4.53 9.27
N ALA A 187 20.57 3.97 8.10
CA ALA A 187 19.63 3.07 7.42
C ALA A 187 19.24 1.85 8.28
N VAL A 188 20.18 1.26 8.99
CA VAL A 188 19.95 0.13 9.90
C VAL A 188 18.95 0.51 11.00
N SER A 189 19.21 1.63 11.71
CA SER A 189 18.34 2.12 12.78
C SER A 189 16.93 2.45 12.25
N PHE A 190 16.82 3.10 11.08
CA PHE A 190 15.54 3.38 10.46
C PHE A 190 14.75 2.11 10.15
N ILE A 191 15.41 1.06 9.63
CA ILE A 191 14.75 -0.23 9.35
C ILE A 191 14.23 -0.86 10.64
N GLN A 192 15.02 -0.86 11.71
CA GLN A 192 14.63 -1.43 13.00
C GLN A 192 13.41 -0.70 13.59
N PHE A 193 13.44 0.64 13.63
CA PHE A 193 12.30 1.41 14.13
C PHE A 193 11.05 1.24 13.28
N VAL A 194 11.18 1.24 11.95
CA VAL A 194 10.05 1.07 11.05
C VAL A 194 9.49 -0.35 11.13
N ALA A 195 10.32 -1.38 11.34
CA ALA A 195 9.86 -2.75 11.55
C ALA A 195 9.05 -2.90 12.86
N ILE A 196 9.47 -2.24 13.94
CA ILE A 196 8.70 -2.19 15.19
C ILE A 196 7.39 -1.43 14.99
N GLN A 197 7.43 -0.26 14.34
CA GLN A 197 6.23 0.52 14.03
C GLN A 197 5.21 -0.29 13.21
N SER A 198 5.66 -1.14 12.31
CA SER A 198 4.78 -1.92 11.45
C SER A 198 3.99 -3.00 12.19
N LEU A 199 4.46 -3.49 13.33
CA LEU A 199 3.68 -4.36 14.21
C LEU A 199 2.42 -3.65 14.72
N PHE A 200 2.59 -2.42 15.22
CA PHE A 200 1.46 -1.60 15.69
C PHE A 200 0.52 -1.23 14.54
N SER A 201 1.07 -0.85 13.39
CA SER A 201 0.29 -0.52 12.18
C SER A 201 -0.52 -1.72 11.68
N THR A 202 0.02 -2.93 11.77
CA THR A 202 -0.67 -4.16 11.39
C THR A 202 -1.86 -4.43 12.31
N LEU A 203 -1.70 -4.25 13.61
CA LEU A 203 -2.77 -4.38 14.58
C LEU A 203 -3.87 -3.34 14.35
N GLN A 204 -3.47 -2.07 14.23
CA GLN A 204 -4.39 -0.95 13.97
C GLN A 204 -5.20 -1.18 12.69
N SER A 205 -4.57 -1.57 11.57
CA SER A 205 -5.26 -1.77 10.30
C SER A 205 -6.26 -2.92 10.32
N SER A 206 -6.01 -3.95 11.12
CA SER A 206 -6.96 -5.06 11.29
C SER A 206 -8.19 -4.64 12.11
N LEU A 207 -7.99 -3.85 13.16
CA LEU A 207 -9.08 -3.29 13.97
C LEU A 207 -9.89 -2.24 13.19
N PHE A 208 -9.21 -1.44 12.35
CA PHE A 208 -9.87 -0.47 11.48
C PHE A 208 -10.91 -1.11 10.55
N MET A 209 -10.67 -2.36 10.12
CA MET A 209 -11.60 -3.08 9.26
C MET A 209 -13.00 -3.25 9.89
N ALA A 210 -13.09 -3.35 11.22
CA ALA A 210 -14.38 -3.42 11.92
C ALA A 210 -15.19 -2.13 11.77
N PHE A 211 -14.53 -0.96 11.87
CA PHE A 211 -15.18 0.34 11.65
C PHE A 211 -15.62 0.52 10.21
N TYR A 212 -14.79 0.08 9.27
CA TYR A 212 -15.09 0.10 7.84
C TYR A 212 -16.32 -0.77 7.53
N ALA A 213 -16.35 -2.00 8.03
CA ALA A 213 -17.44 -2.94 7.80
C ALA A 213 -18.78 -2.50 8.42
N LYS A 214 -18.75 -1.74 9.52
CA LYS A 214 -19.95 -1.13 10.14
C LYS A 214 -20.37 0.21 9.51
N GLY A 215 -19.63 0.74 8.53
CA GLY A 215 -19.91 2.07 7.95
C GLY A 215 -19.64 3.26 8.89
N ARG A 216 -19.03 3.03 10.05
CA ARG A 216 -18.77 4.08 11.07
C ARG A 216 -17.41 4.75 10.89
N LEU A 217 -17.07 5.13 9.67
CA LEU A 217 -15.79 5.78 9.37
C LEU A 217 -15.62 7.15 10.01
N LYS A 218 -16.70 7.91 10.17
CA LYS A 218 -16.67 9.26 10.74
C LYS A 218 -15.93 9.32 12.08
N ILE A 219 -16.27 8.42 13.00
CA ILE A 219 -15.69 8.39 14.36
C ILE A 219 -14.18 8.12 14.24
N ASN A 220 -13.80 7.11 13.47
CA ASN A 220 -12.38 6.76 13.28
C ASN A 220 -11.61 7.92 12.62
N THR A 221 -12.17 8.56 11.59
CA THR A 221 -11.51 9.68 10.89
C THR A 221 -11.28 10.86 11.85
N ILE A 222 -12.27 11.21 12.67
CA ILE A 222 -12.13 12.29 13.66
C ILE A 222 -11.02 11.98 14.65
N PHE A 223 -10.99 10.77 15.24
CA PHE A 223 -9.94 10.39 16.19
C PHE A 223 -8.56 10.33 15.53
N THR A 224 -8.47 9.77 14.34
CA THR A 224 -7.21 9.69 13.59
C THR A 224 -6.69 11.10 13.26
N THR A 225 -7.57 11.99 12.78
CA THR A 225 -7.20 13.37 12.47
C THR A 225 -6.76 14.12 13.73
N LEU A 226 -7.48 13.95 14.85
CA LEU A 226 -7.16 14.64 16.11
C LEU A 226 -5.82 14.17 16.74
N ILE A 227 -5.43 12.93 16.51
CA ILE A 227 -4.14 12.38 17.00
C ILE A 227 -2.98 12.85 16.13
N TYR A 228 -3.22 13.07 14.85
CA TYR A 228 -2.17 13.38 13.89
C TYR A 228 -1.95 14.89 13.65
N PHE A 229 -2.89 15.73 14.04
CA PHE A 229 -2.82 17.19 13.99
C PHE A 229 -2.85 17.80 15.39
#